data_d69784913413f412cc606148a4fbb511
#
_entry.id   d69784913413f412cc606148a4fbb511
#
_cell.length_a   1.000
_cell.length_b   1.000
_cell.length_c   1.000
_cell.angle_alpha   90.00
_cell.angle_beta   90.00
_cell.angle_gamma   90.00
#
_symmetry.space_group_name_H-M   'P 1'
#
loop_
_entity.id
_entity.type
_entity.pdbx_description
1 polymer ?
#
loop_
_entity_poly.entity_id
_entity_poly.type
_entity_poly.pdbx_seq_one_letter_code
_entity_poly.pdbx_strand_id
1 'polypeptide(L)'
;MKKHLITGLFAALALSASAQSFKEWLDPEVNAVNRAPMHTNYFAYESADVATRGLKEQSSRFMTLNGIWKFFWVKDADARPTDFWRVGYNDKGWNDIPVPGVWELNGFGDPIYVNIGYAWRNQFQNNPPQVPVENNHVGSYRREITVPADWKNKDIIAHFGSVTSNMYLWVNGRYVGYSEDSKLEAEFDLTPYLKPGQKNLIAFQVFRWCDGTYLEDQDFFRYSGVGRDCYLYARDKKRIQDIRVTPDLDADYRNGSLRVQLDVKGGGNVSLELLDAAGKQVATAAAKGSGTALINVENPHKWTAETPYLYTLRATLQGSSEVIPVKVGFRKIELKGEQILVNGHPVLFKGANRHEMDPDGGYVISRERMLQDIQVMKQFNLNAVRTCHYPDNNLWYDLCDQYGIYVVAEANIESHGMGYGEQTLAKRDDYRKAHLERNQRNVQRSFNHPSIIFWSLGNEAGYGPNFEAAYDWVKAEDPSRACQYEQAGKTGKTDIYCPMYYGYEGCRKYCEDASMTKPLIQCEYAHAMGNSEGGFKEYWDLVRKYPKYQGGFIWDFVDQSPRWTGKNGKMIYAYGGDFNRFDASDVNFCDNGLISPDRVPNPHMYEVGRIYQDIWTTPADLENGEKIG
;
A
#
# COMPACT_ATOMS: atom_id res chain seq x y z
N MET A 1 36.89 -34.35 64.51
CA MET A 1 36.76 -34.69 63.12
C MET A 1 35.28 -34.92 62.79
N LYS A 2 34.56 -33.91 62.27
CA LYS A 2 33.18 -34.06 61.75
C LYS A 2 33.19 -33.67 60.34
N LYS A 3 32.94 -34.57 59.42
CA LYS A 3 32.75 -34.34 57.98
C LYS A 3 31.32 -33.82 57.74
N HIS A 4 31.20 -32.63 57.19
CA HIS A 4 29.93 -32.14 56.70
C HIS A 4 29.76 -32.58 55.22
N LEU A 5 28.73 -33.37 54.95
CA LEU A 5 28.24 -33.68 53.61
C LEU A 5 27.38 -32.51 53.19
N ILE A 6 27.77 -31.82 52.10
CA ILE A 6 26.91 -30.84 51.41
C ILE A 6 26.18 -31.56 50.29
N THR A 7 24.89 -31.75 50.48
CA THR A 7 23.97 -32.31 49.46
C THR A 7 23.48 -31.15 48.62
N GLY A 8 23.99 -31.03 47.38
CA GLY A 8 23.52 -30.06 46.43
C GLY A 8 22.14 -30.46 45.87
N LEU A 9 21.14 -29.64 46.13
CA LEU A 9 19.80 -29.77 45.59
C LEU A 9 19.79 -29.10 44.18
N PHE A 10 19.79 -29.90 43.11
CA PHE A 10 19.49 -29.42 41.77
C PHE A 10 17.97 -29.20 41.66
N ALA A 11 17.55 -27.93 41.73
CA ALA A 11 16.20 -27.53 41.37
C ALA A 11 16.09 -27.51 39.83
N ALA A 12 15.49 -28.52 39.26
CA ALA A 12 15.06 -28.52 37.88
C ALA A 12 13.88 -27.54 37.74
N LEU A 13 14.14 -26.36 37.20
CA LEU A 13 13.09 -25.46 36.70
C LEU A 13 12.42 -26.16 35.52
N ALA A 14 11.30 -26.78 35.76
CA ALA A 14 10.35 -27.16 34.73
C ALA A 14 9.74 -25.84 34.20
N LEU A 15 10.24 -25.33 33.07
CA LEU A 15 9.53 -24.39 32.26
C LEU A 15 8.24 -25.06 31.79
N SER A 16 7.14 -24.78 32.46
CA SER A 16 5.81 -25.06 31.93
C SER A 16 5.67 -24.26 30.64
N ALA A 17 5.81 -24.91 29.49
CA ALA A 17 5.35 -24.38 28.25
C ALA A 17 3.82 -24.20 28.38
N SER A 18 3.37 -23.01 28.73
CA SER A 18 1.98 -22.62 28.54
C SER A 18 1.69 -22.81 27.05
N ALA A 19 0.66 -23.61 26.73
CA ALA A 19 0.20 -23.72 25.37
C ALA A 19 -0.10 -22.28 24.85
N GLN A 20 0.63 -21.85 23.83
CA GLN A 20 0.43 -20.51 23.23
C GLN A 20 -0.99 -20.47 22.68
N SER A 21 -1.78 -19.52 23.15
CA SER A 21 -3.23 -19.50 22.88
C SER A 21 -3.58 -18.74 21.60
N PHE A 22 -2.70 -18.51 20.66
CA PHE A 22 -2.97 -17.89 19.33
C PHE A 22 -4.32 -17.14 19.23
N LYS A 23 -4.49 -16.07 20.02
CA LYS A 23 -5.72 -15.27 20.10
C LYS A 23 -5.55 -13.84 19.56
N GLU A 24 -4.39 -13.56 19.01
CA GLU A 24 -4.02 -12.25 18.51
C GLU A 24 -5.04 -11.74 17.47
N TRP A 25 -5.64 -12.63 16.69
CA TRP A 25 -6.66 -12.33 15.68
C TRP A 25 -8.01 -11.79 16.22
N LEU A 26 -8.13 -11.65 17.54
CA LEU A 26 -9.29 -11.07 18.27
C LEU A 26 -8.86 -9.96 19.25
N ASP A 27 -7.63 -9.47 19.14
CA ASP A 27 -7.07 -8.49 20.06
C ASP A 27 -6.52 -7.26 19.32
N PRO A 28 -7.30 -6.17 19.20
CA PRO A 28 -6.95 -4.98 18.41
C PRO A 28 -5.74 -4.21 18.96
N GLU A 29 -5.25 -4.57 20.15
CA GLU A 29 -4.00 -4.02 20.68
C GLU A 29 -2.77 -4.79 20.19
N VAL A 30 -2.95 -5.93 19.52
CA VAL A 30 -1.86 -6.81 19.03
C VAL A 30 -1.86 -6.91 17.51
N ASN A 31 -1.46 -5.85 16.81
CA ASN A 31 -1.37 -5.86 15.34
C ASN A 31 -0.20 -6.71 14.81
N ALA A 32 0.78 -7.03 15.65
CA ALA A 32 1.94 -7.83 15.27
C ALA A 32 2.68 -8.42 16.46
N VAL A 33 3.32 -9.58 16.23
CA VAL A 33 4.30 -10.20 17.13
C VAL A 33 5.56 -10.48 16.31
N ASN A 34 6.72 -9.97 16.76
CA ASN A 34 8.04 -10.15 16.12
C ASN A 34 8.11 -9.69 14.65
N ARG A 35 7.12 -8.98 14.13
CA ARG A 35 7.23 -8.33 12.81
C ARG A 35 8.30 -7.25 12.88
N ALA A 36 9.18 -7.22 11.87
CA ALA A 36 10.21 -6.20 11.78
C ALA A 36 9.60 -4.78 11.66
N PRO A 37 10.24 -3.74 12.20
CA PRO A 37 9.82 -2.36 11.97
C PRO A 37 9.80 -2.05 10.48
N MET A 38 8.82 -1.22 10.05
CA MET A 38 8.75 -0.75 8.68
C MET A 38 9.94 0.15 8.36
N HIS A 39 10.47 0.01 7.16
CA HIS A 39 11.52 0.86 6.58
C HIS A 39 11.12 1.31 5.18
N THR A 40 11.85 2.26 4.62
CA THR A 40 11.61 2.71 3.24
C THR A 40 11.80 1.58 2.23
N ASN A 41 11.04 1.63 1.14
CA ASN A 41 11.18 0.63 0.07
C ASN A 41 12.53 0.77 -0.63
N TYR A 42 13.40 -0.24 -0.49
CA TYR A 42 14.65 -0.39 -1.23
C TYR A 42 15.10 -1.85 -1.22
N PHE A 43 16.03 -2.21 -2.11
CA PHE A 43 16.73 -3.48 -2.08
C PHE A 43 18.24 -3.26 -2.01
N ALA A 44 18.95 -4.04 -1.18
CA ALA A 44 20.39 -3.98 -1.00
C ALA A 44 21.08 -5.07 -1.83
N TYR A 45 21.79 -4.63 -2.85
CA TYR A 45 22.46 -5.51 -3.82
C TYR A 45 23.89 -5.83 -3.37
N GLU A 46 24.44 -6.94 -3.86
CA GLU A 46 25.81 -7.38 -3.56
C GLU A 46 26.90 -6.60 -4.29
N SER A 47 26.56 -5.83 -5.33
CA SER A 47 27.51 -5.02 -6.11
C SER A 47 26.85 -3.84 -6.81
N ALA A 48 27.67 -2.88 -7.25
CA ALA A 48 27.19 -1.72 -8.01
C ALA A 48 26.61 -2.12 -9.38
N ASP A 49 27.15 -3.13 -10.03
CA ASP A 49 26.68 -3.60 -11.34
C ASP A 49 25.27 -4.20 -11.24
N VAL A 50 25.03 -5.02 -10.22
CA VAL A 50 23.68 -5.59 -9.99
C VAL A 50 22.69 -4.50 -9.55
N ALA A 51 23.14 -3.57 -8.68
CA ALA A 51 22.32 -2.43 -8.25
C ALA A 51 21.92 -1.51 -9.43
N THR A 52 22.79 -1.33 -10.42
CA THR A 52 22.51 -0.52 -11.62
C THR A 52 21.42 -1.14 -12.48
N ARG A 53 21.35 -2.48 -12.54
CA ARG A 53 20.26 -3.19 -13.25
C ARG A 53 18.92 -3.04 -12.55
N GLY A 54 18.91 -2.88 -11.22
CA GLY A 54 17.72 -2.61 -10.41
C GLY A 54 16.72 -3.78 -10.32
N LEU A 55 17.11 -4.99 -10.69
CA LEU A 55 16.26 -6.18 -10.68
C LEU A 55 16.67 -7.07 -9.50
N LYS A 56 15.89 -7.03 -8.41
CA LYS A 56 16.16 -7.80 -7.18
C LYS A 56 16.24 -9.31 -7.44
N GLU A 57 15.49 -9.82 -8.41
CA GLU A 57 15.45 -11.23 -8.81
C GLU A 57 16.78 -11.73 -9.39
N GLN A 58 17.64 -10.82 -9.85
CA GLN A 58 18.99 -11.14 -10.37
C GLN A 58 20.07 -11.09 -9.28
N SER A 59 19.72 -10.67 -8.08
CA SER A 59 20.66 -10.61 -6.96
C SER A 59 20.86 -11.98 -6.32
N SER A 60 22.10 -12.32 -5.99
CA SER A 60 22.45 -13.49 -5.17
C SER A 60 21.89 -13.40 -3.74
N ARG A 61 21.39 -12.23 -3.35
CA ARG A 61 20.76 -11.97 -2.04
C ARG A 61 19.25 -12.16 -2.05
N PHE A 62 18.66 -12.54 -3.15
CA PHE A 62 17.23 -12.75 -3.33
C PHE A 62 16.91 -14.22 -3.53
N MET A 63 15.84 -14.69 -2.89
CA MET A 63 15.28 -16.02 -3.11
C MET A 63 13.76 -15.92 -3.08
N THR A 64 13.11 -16.21 -4.20
CA THR A 64 11.65 -16.19 -4.26
C THR A 64 11.00 -17.26 -3.39
N LEU A 65 9.91 -16.90 -2.73
CA LEU A 65 8.96 -17.81 -2.10
C LEU A 65 7.69 -17.96 -2.95
N ASN A 66 7.61 -17.27 -4.09
CA ASN A 66 6.51 -17.46 -5.04
C ASN A 66 6.55 -18.88 -5.62
N GLY A 67 5.39 -19.36 -6.03
CA GLY A 67 5.22 -20.68 -6.64
C GLY A 67 4.17 -21.51 -5.91
N ILE A 68 4.22 -22.82 -6.07
CA ILE A 68 3.20 -23.72 -5.52
C ILE A 68 3.52 -24.06 -4.06
N TRP A 69 2.50 -23.98 -3.20
CA TRP A 69 2.52 -24.35 -1.80
C TRP A 69 1.51 -25.46 -1.51
N LYS A 70 1.81 -26.33 -0.57
CA LYS A 70 0.80 -27.22 0.02
C LYS A 70 -0.19 -26.38 0.82
N PHE A 71 -1.49 -26.64 0.63
CA PHE A 71 -2.58 -25.83 1.14
C PHE A 71 -3.70 -26.68 1.72
N PHE A 72 -4.12 -26.35 2.93
CA PHE A 72 -5.26 -26.96 3.58
C PHE A 72 -6.25 -25.88 4.01
N TRP A 73 -7.44 -25.93 3.45
CA TRP A 73 -8.49 -24.96 3.68
C TRP A 73 -9.62 -25.57 4.52
N VAL A 74 -10.13 -24.81 5.47
CA VAL A 74 -11.33 -25.13 6.24
C VAL A 74 -12.31 -23.97 6.23
N LYS A 75 -13.60 -24.30 6.32
CA LYS A 75 -14.67 -23.31 6.27
C LYS A 75 -14.81 -22.51 7.57
N ASP A 76 -14.60 -23.16 8.71
CA ASP A 76 -14.82 -22.58 10.03
C ASP A 76 -13.50 -22.51 10.81
N ALA A 77 -13.29 -21.39 11.52
CA ALA A 77 -12.02 -21.13 12.20
C ALA A 77 -11.63 -22.20 13.21
N ASP A 78 -12.60 -22.79 13.91
CA ASP A 78 -12.34 -23.83 14.92
C ASP A 78 -11.97 -25.19 14.32
N ALA A 79 -12.23 -25.41 13.02
CA ALA A 79 -11.87 -26.65 12.32
C ALA A 79 -10.41 -26.67 11.81
N ARG A 80 -9.65 -25.58 12.01
CA ARG A 80 -8.29 -25.47 11.52
C ARG A 80 -7.34 -26.44 12.20
N PRO A 81 -6.32 -26.97 11.49
CA PRO A 81 -5.27 -27.77 12.11
C PRO A 81 -4.42 -26.88 13.03
N THR A 82 -4.12 -27.39 14.23
CA THR A 82 -3.39 -26.67 15.28
C THR A 82 -1.95 -27.14 15.47
N ASP A 83 -1.50 -28.10 14.66
CA ASP A 83 -0.15 -28.69 14.74
C ASP A 83 0.51 -28.89 13.36
N PHE A 84 -0.10 -28.36 12.31
CA PHE A 84 0.34 -28.50 10.92
C PHE A 84 1.76 -27.97 10.66
N TRP A 85 2.25 -27.07 11.49
CA TRP A 85 3.57 -26.47 11.41
C TRP A 85 4.71 -27.38 11.84
N ARG A 86 4.42 -28.58 12.39
CA ARG A 86 5.43 -29.56 12.81
C ARG A 86 6.16 -30.14 11.59
N VAL A 87 7.48 -30.33 11.70
CA VAL A 87 8.31 -30.86 10.61
C VAL A 87 7.85 -32.24 10.13
N GLY A 88 7.38 -33.10 11.03
CA GLY A 88 6.91 -34.46 10.70
C GLY A 88 5.42 -34.55 10.36
N TYR A 89 4.72 -33.45 10.18
CA TYR A 89 3.30 -33.46 9.86
C TYR A 89 3.04 -34.04 8.46
N ASN A 90 2.02 -34.89 8.33
CA ASN A 90 1.66 -35.53 7.08
C ASN A 90 0.70 -34.65 6.26
N ASP A 91 1.22 -33.98 5.24
CA ASP A 91 0.48 -33.09 4.33
C ASP A 91 0.21 -33.72 2.92
N LYS A 92 0.35 -35.06 2.79
CA LYS A 92 0.17 -35.75 1.48
C LYS A 92 -1.21 -35.58 0.86
N GLY A 93 -2.24 -35.36 1.68
CA GLY A 93 -3.61 -35.15 1.22
C GLY A 93 -3.99 -33.67 1.02
N TRP A 94 -3.05 -32.76 1.16
CA TRP A 94 -3.29 -31.33 0.99
C TRP A 94 -3.37 -30.95 -0.47
N ASN A 95 -4.15 -29.91 -0.76
CA ASN A 95 -4.20 -29.29 -2.08
C ASN A 95 -2.92 -28.51 -2.38
N ASP A 96 -2.83 -28.03 -3.58
CA ASP A 96 -1.80 -27.11 -4.03
C ASP A 96 -2.44 -25.75 -4.32
N ILE A 97 -1.76 -24.63 -3.97
CA ILE A 97 -2.19 -23.27 -4.28
C ILE A 97 -0.99 -22.44 -4.74
N PRO A 98 -1.16 -21.53 -5.73
CA PRO A 98 -0.11 -20.58 -6.07
C PRO A 98 0.05 -19.52 -4.98
N VAL A 99 1.29 -19.05 -4.78
CA VAL A 99 1.64 -17.87 -4.00
C VAL A 99 2.48 -16.96 -4.90
N PRO A 100 2.07 -15.70 -5.14
CA PRO A 100 0.80 -15.12 -4.72
C PRO A 100 -0.42 -15.79 -5.35
N GLY A 101 -1.55 -15.73 -4.66
CA GLY A 101 -2.82 -16.27 -5.09
C GLY A 101 -3.91 -16.05 -4.05
N VAL A 102 -5.07 -15.59 -4.48
CA VAL A 102 -6.26 -15.45 -3.61
C VAL A 102 -7.05 -16.74 -3.63
N TRP A 103 -7.65 -17.12 -2.51
CA TRP A 103 -8.31 -18.43 -2.35
C TRP A 103 -9.47 -18.61 -3.29
N GLU A 104 -10.32 -17.61 -3.36
CA GLU A 104 -11.63 -17.63 -4.02
C GLU A 104 -11.50 -17.83 -5.55
N LEU A 105 -10.42 -17.30 -6.16
CA LEU A 105 -10.13 -17.50 -7.57
C LEU A 105 -9.32 -18.80 -7.84
N ASN A 106 -8.94 -19.51 -6.78
CA ASN A 106 -8.25 -20.80 -6.85
C ASN A 106 -9.11 -21.97 -6.35
N GLY A 107 -10.45 -21.76 -6.22
CA GLY A 107 -11.42 -22.81 -5.92
C GLY A 107 -11.64 -23.07 -4.42
N PHE A 108 -11.30 -22.15 -3.53
CA PHE A 108 -11.43 -22.27 -2.08
C PHE A 108 -12.32 -21.15 -1.52
N GLY A 109 -13.60 -21.40 -1.39
CA GLY A 109 -14.63 -20.41 -1.07
C GLY A 109 -15.08 -19.62 -2.28
N ASP A 110 -15.93 -18.63 -2.06
CA ASP A 110 -16.47 -17.76 -3.10
C ASP A 110 -16.08 -16.30 -2.85
N PRO A 111 -15.86 -15.49 -3.92
CA PRO A 111 -15.71 -14.06 -3.80
C PRO A 111 -16.94 -13.39 -3.18
N ILE A 112 -16.72 -12.43 -2.28
CA ILE A 112 -17.79 -11.58 -1.73
C ILE A 112 -17.53 -10.15 -2.20
N TYR A 113 -18.59 -9.49 -2.67
CA TYR A 113 -18.55 -8.06 -2.93
C TYR A 113 -19.62 -7.34 -2.10
N VAL A 114 -19.18 -6.39 -1.31
CA VAL A 114 -20.04 -5.47 -0.57
C VAL A 114 -19.47 -4.05 -0.63
N ASN A 115 -20.37 -3.07 -0.81
CA ASN A 115 -20.04 -1.64 -0.75
C ASN A 115 -19.98 -1.18 0.72
N ILE A 116 -21.10 -1.27 1.44
CA ILE A 116 -21.19 -0.83 2.83
C ILE A 116 -21.41 -2.02 3.75
N GLY A 117 -20.59 -2.12 4.77
CA GLY A 117 -20.71 -3.14 5.80
C GLY A 117 -19.88 -4.37 5.50
N TYR A 118 -19.61 -5.09 6.58
CA TYR A 118 -18.69 -6.22 6.54
C TYR A 118 -19.26 -7.41 5.76
N ALA A 119 -18.36 -8.23 5.23
CA ALA A 119 -18.71 -9.42 4.46
C ALA A 119 -19.61 -10.42 5.21
N TRP A 120 -19.67 -10.35 6.53
CA TRP A 120 -20.54 -11.15 7.40
C TRP A 120 -21.89 -10.49 7.73
N ARG A 121 -22.25 -9.36 7.13
CA ARG A 121 -23.54 -8.72 7.39
C ARG A 121 -24.69 -9.69 7.12
N ASN A 122 -25.77 -9.59 7.91
CA ASN A 122 -26.90 -10.52 7.96
C ASN A 122 -26.63 -11.92 8.56
N GLN A 123 -25.37 -12.24 8.90
CA GLN A 123 -25.00 -13.52 9.51
C GLN A 123 -24.42 -13.31 10.93
N PHE A 124 -23.77 -12.18 11.17
CA PHE A 124 -23.17 -11.83 12.45
C PHE A 124 -23.37 -10.36 12.74
N GLN A 125 -23.73 -10.01 13.98
CA GLN A 125 -23.87 -8.64 14.42
C GLN A 125 -22.49 -8.05 14.72
N ASN A 126 -22.18 -6.89 14.16
CA ASN A 126 -20.92 -6.19 14.44
C ASN A 126 -20.75 -5.96 15.95
N ASN A 127 -19.67 -6.50 16.48
CA ASN A 127 -19.28 -6.37 17.88
C ASN A 127 -17.75 -6.37 17.99
N PRO A 128 -17.05 -5.36 17.45
CA PRO A 128 -15.59 -5.33 17.45
C PRO A 128 -15.06 -5.42 18.90
N PRO A 129 -13.98 -6.20 19.16
CA PRO A 129 -13.11 -6.83 18.15
C PRO A 129 -13.56 -8.23 17.68
N GLN A 130 -14.71 -8.73 18.12
CA GLN A 130 -15.18 -10.06 17.79
C GLN A 130 -15.56 -10.18 16.31
N VAL A 131 -15.10 -11.24 15.66
CA VAL A 131 -15.48 -11.63 14.30
C VAL A 131 -16.15 -13.01 14.32
N PRO A 132 -16.91 -13.40 13.27
CA PRO A 132 -17.49 -14.74 13.21
C PRO A 132 -16.43 -15.84 13.35
N VAL A 133 -16.78 -16.96 13.97
CA VAL A 133 -16.01 -18.21 13.95
C VAL A 133 -16.51 -19.11 12.83
N GLU A 134 -17.83 -19.19 12.67
CA GLU A 134 -18.48 -19.87 11.56
C GLU A 134 -18.27 -19.08 10.26
N ASN A 135 -18.04 -19.79 9.16
CA ASN A 135 -17.76 -19.20 7.85
C ASN A 135 -16.51 -18.27 7.82
N ASN A 136 -15.71 -18.28 8.88
CA ASN A 136 -14.40 -17.63 8.91
C ASN A 136 -13.36 -18.63 8.41
N HIS A 137 -13.15 -18.62 7.10
CA HIS A 137 -12.27 -19.57 6.45
C HIS A 137 -10.83 -19.45 6.95
N VAL A 138 -10.15 -20.58 7.07
CA VAL A 138 -8.73 -20.61 7.43
C VAL A 138 -7.94 -21.42 6.41
N GLY A 139 -6.87 -20.81 5.90
CA GLY A 139 -5.90 -21.43 5.02
C GLY A 139 -4.59 -21.71 5.73
N SER A 140 -4.14 -22.97 5.72
CA SER A 140 -2.84 -23.39 6.26
C SER A 140 -1.91 -23.73 5.11
N TYR A 141 -0.72 -23.12 5.10
CA TYR A 141 0.27 -23.25 4.04
C TYR A 141 1.53 -23.94 4.54
N ARG A 142 2.13 -24.78 3.70
CA ARG A 142 3.41 -25.45 3.99
C ARG A 142 4.29 -25.53 2.75
N ARG A 143 5.58 -25.26 2.91
CA ARG A 143 6.56 -25.45 1.85
C ARG A 143 7.95 -25.75 2.40
N GLU A 144 8.61 -26.76 1.82
CA GLU A 144 10.04 -26.98 2.02
C GLU A 144 10.85 -26.16 1.04
N ILE A 145 11.88 -25.50 1.53
CA ILE A 145 12.83 -24.72 0.75
C ILE A 145 14.27 -25.08 1.12
N THR A 146 15.20 -24.82 0.22
CA THR A 146 16.64 -24.88 0.52
C THR A 146 17.22 -23.49 0.41
N VAL A 147 17.63 -22.93 1.55
CA VAL A 147 18.23 -21.60 1.64
C VAL A 147 19.69 -21.68 1.14
N PRO A 148 20.20 -20.71 0.34
CA PRO A 148 21.59 -20.70 -0.13
C PRO A 148 22.61 -20.86 1.01
N ALA A 149 23.63 -21.68 0.80
CA ALA A 149 24.63 -22.01 1.84
C ALA A 149 25.51 -20.80 2.19
N ASP A 150 25.77 -19.93 1.26
CA ASP A 150 26.55 -18.70 1.39
C ASP A 150 25.86 -17.60 2.22
N TRP A 151 24.56 -17.79 2.54
CA TRP A 151 23.83 -16.90 3.46
C TRP A 151 24.10 -17.17 4.95
N LYS A 152 24.93 -18.16 5.28
CA LYS A 152 25.22 -18.61 6.66
C LYS A 152 25.61 -17.49 7.65
N ASN A 153 26.31 -16.47 7.15
CA ASN A 153 26.79 -15.37 8.00
C ASN A 153 26.00 -14.06 7.79
N LYS A 154 24.84 -14.12 7.18
CA LYS A 154 23.97 -12.99 6.91
C LYS A 154 22.74 -13.02 7.81
N ASP A 155 22.09 -11.88 7.95
CA ASP A 155 20.73 -11.84 8.45
C ASP A 155 19.79 -12.21 7.29
N ILE A 156 18.81 -13.07 7.54
CA ILE A 156 17.88 -13.57 6.50
C ILE A 156 16.49 -13.11 6.87
N ILE A 157 15.94 -12.26 6.03
CA ILE A 157 14.63 -11.64 6.25
C ILE A 157 13.62 -12.26 5.29
N ALA A 158 12.44 -12.62 5.80
CA ALA A 158 11.30 -12.97 4.98
C ALA A 158 10.43 -11.75 4.75
N HIS A 159 10.02 -11.56 3.49
CA HIS A 159 9.09 -10.55 3.06
C HIS A 159 7.83 -11.22 2.52
N PHE A 160 6.67 -10.92 3.12
CA PHE A 160 5.35 -11.30 2.64
C PHE A 160 4.64 -10.02 2.21
N GLY A 161 4.47 -9.80 0.92
CA GLY A 161 4.09 -8.49 0.38
C GLY A 161 2.65 -8.05 0.69
N SER A 162 1.74 -8.99 0.88
CA SER A 162 0.34 -8.75 1.28
C SER A 162 -0.30 -10.07 1.69
N VAL A 163 -0.87 -10.15 2.88
CA VAL A 163 -1.60 -11.33 3.36
C VAL A 163 -2.92 -10.92 4.00
N THR A 164 -4.03 -11.35 3.44
CA THR A 164 -5.39 -10.97 3.89
C THR A 164 -6.05 -12.12 4.66
N SER A 165 -6.48 -11.90 5.90
CA SER A 165 -6.51 -10.67 6.71
C SER A 165 -5.35 -10.56 7.69
N ASN A 166 -4.76 -11.69 8.07
CA ASN A 166 -3.67 -11.82 9.03
C ASN A 166 -2.78 -13.01 8.68
N MET A 167 -1.66 -13.17 9.38
CA MET A 167 -0.85 -14.38 9.28
C MET A 167 -0.16 -14.75 10.60
N TYR A 168 -0.14 -16.04 10.88
CA TYR A 168 0.73 -16.67 11.86
C TYR A 168 1.85 -17.40 11.13
N LEU A 169 3.10 -17.25 11.56
CA LEU A 169 4.27 -17.80 10.87
C LEU A 169 5.06 -18.76 11.75
N TRP A 170 5.44 -19.89 11.16
CA TRP A 170 6.36 -20.88 11.77
C TRP A 170 7.46 -21.26 10.80
N VAL A 171 8.66 -21.51 11.34
CA VAL A 171 9.81 -22.01 10.57
C VAL A 171 10.43 -23.18 11.33
N ASN A 172 10.60 -24.31 10.64
CA ASN A 172 11.17 -25.55 11.20
C ASN A 172 10.48 -25.98 12.51
N GLY A 173 9.16 -25.84 12.59
CA GLY A 173 8.34 -26.21 13.74
C GLY A 173 8.36 -25.22 14.90
N ARG A 174 8.99 -24.06 14.75
CA ARG A 174 9.07 -23.02 15.77
C ARG A 174 8.23 -21.82 15.37
N TYR A 175 7.44 -21.31 16.30
CA TYR A 175 6.69 -20.06 16.09
C TYR A 175 7.64 -18.87 15.87
N VAL A 176 7.36 -18.08 14.85
CA VAL A 176 8.11 -16.87 14.49
C VAL A 176 7.36 -15.62 14.93
N GLY A 177 6.09 -15.49 14.51
CA GLY A 177 5.33 -14.29 14.80
C GLY A 177 3.97 -14.21 14.13
N TYR A 178 3.36 -13.03 14.27
CA TYR A 178 2.02 -12.67 13.80
C TYR A 178 2.05 -11.31 13.10
N SER A 179 1.14 -11.09 12.16
CA SER A 179 0.95 -9.80 11.49
C SER A 179 -0.47 -9.64 10.97
N GLU A 180 -0.98 -8.42 11.08
CA GLU A 180 -2.17 -7.89 10.43
C GLU A 180 -1.83 -6.74 9.49
N ASP A 181 -2.86 -6.09 8.91
CA ASP A 181 -2.78 -5.05 7.88
C ASP A 181 -2.51 -5.66 6.50
N SER A 182 -3.60 -6.05 5.85
CA SER A 182 -3.62 -6.89 4.64
C SER A 182 -2.87 -6.31 3.45
N LYS A 183 -2.65 -5.00 3.40
CA LYS A 183 -2.15 -4.28 2.22
C LYS A 183 -0.73 -3.70 2.39
N LEU A 184 -0.09 -4.01 3.51
CA LEU A 184 1.33 -3.71 3.73
C LEU A 184 2.11 -5.00 3.99
N GLU A 185 3.35 -4.99 3.56
CA GLU A 185 4.25 -6.13 3.75
C GLU A 185 4.51 -6.45 5.21
N ALA A 186 4.58 -7.74 5.54
CA ALA A 186 5.07 -8.25 6.80
C ALA A 186 6.48 -8.81 6.62
N GLU A 187 7.44 -8.27 7.36
CA GLU A 187 8.81 -8.77 7.37
C GLU A 187 9.16 -9.42 8.70
N PHE A 188 9.91 -10.53 8.64
CA PHE A 188 10.36 -11.26 9.81
C PHE A 188 11.83 -11.66 9.69
N ASP A 189 12.61 -11.44 10.74
CA ASP A 189 13.99 -11.96 10.82
C ASP A 189 13.97 -13.46 11.06
N LEU A 190 14.24 -14.23 10.02
CA LEU A 190 14.28 -15.68 10.07
C LEU A 190 15.67 -16.25 10.37
N THR A 191 16.68 -15.43 10.59
CA THR A 191 18.06 -15.84 10.87
C THR A 191 18.16 -16.91 11.96
N PRO A 192 17.47 -16.79 13.13
CA PRO A 192 17.59 -17.78 14.21
C PRO A 192 16.80 -19.07 13.95
N TYR A 193 16.02 -19.13 12.89
CA TYR A 193 15.13 -20.24 12.57
C TYR A 193 15.59 -21.07 11.38
N LEU A 194 16.29 -20.46 10.42
CA LEU A 194 16.71 -21.09 9.17
C LEU A 194 18.09 -21.76 9.30
N LYS A 195 18.30 -22.79 8.48
CA LYS A 195 19.55 -23.54 8.34
C LYS A 195 20.06 -23.41 6.90
N PRO A 196 20.91 -22.41 6.58
CA PRO A 196 21.47 -22.25 5.24
C PRO A 196 22.19 -23.50 4.74
N GLY A 197 22.01 -23.82 3.47
CA GLY A 197 22.53 -25.05 2.84
C GLY A 197 21.74 -26.32 3.14
N GLN A 198 20.65 -26.22 3.89
CA GLN A 198 19.80 -27.35 4.26
C GLN A 198 18.34 -27.09 3.88
N LYS A 199 17.54 -28.15 3.89
CA LYS A 199 16.09 -28.04 3.80
C LYS A 199 15.52 -27.37 5.05
N ASN A 200 14.57 -26.46 4.84
CA ASN A 200 13.82 -25.76 5.87
C ASN A 200 12.34 -25.83 5.52
N LEU A 201 11.50 -25.98 6.53
CA LEU A 201 10.06 -25.89 6.40
C LEU A 201 9.61 -24.48 6.79
N ILE A 202 8.89 -23.82 5.90
CA ILE A 202 8.09 -22.63 6.22
C ILE A 202 6.62 -23.05 6.24
N ALA A 203 5.91 -22.65 7.29
CA ALA A 203 4.48 -22.87 7.44
C ALA A 203 3.82 -21.58 7.94
N PHE A 204 2.66 -21.23 7.38
CA PHE A 204 1.87 -20.11 7.89
C PHE A 204 0.38 -20.38 7.79
N GLN A 205 -0.39 -19.70 8.63
CA GLN A 205 -1.84 -19.83 8.69
C GLN A 205 -2.48 -18.45 8.59
N VAL A 206 -3.53 -18.35 7.79
CA VAL A 206 -4.24 -17.13 7.47
C VAL A 206 -5.71 -17.31 7.79
N PHE A 207 -6.32 -16.32 8.41
CA PHE A 207 -7.77 -16.28 8.66
C PHE A 207 -8.41 -15.32 7.66
N ARG A 208 -9.61 -15.66 7.19
CA ARG A 208 -10.40 -14.78 6.34
C ARG A 208 -10.71 -13.47 7.04
N TRP A 209 -11.04 -13.52 8.32
CA TRP A 209 -11.39 -12.37 9.15
C TRP A 209 -10.65 -12.40 10.49
N CYS A 210 -10.21 -11.24 10.92
CA CYS A 210 -9.66 -10.96 12.25
C CYS A 210 -10.21 -9.62 12.75
N ASP A 211 -9.87 -9.19 13.95
CA ASP A 211 -10.28 -7.88 14.48
C ASP A 211 -9.83 -6.71 13.59
N GLY A 212 -8.66 -6.83 12.94
CA GLY A 212 -8.18 -5.86 11.94
C GLY A 212 -9.08 -5.73 10.72
N THR A 213 -9.93 -6.73 10.41
CA THR A 213 -10.90 -6.65 9.31
C THR A 213 -11.93 -5.54 9.52
N TYR A 214 -12.18 -5.13 10.75
CA TYR A 214 -13.05 -3.98 11.05
C TYR A 214 -12.50 -2.63 10.53
N LEU A 215 -11.21 -2.56 10.19
CA LEU A 215 -10.57 -1.42 9.55
C LEU A 215 -10.35 -1.62 8.04
N GLU A 216 -10.88 -2.69 7.46
CA GLU A 216 -10.68 -3.06 6.05
C GLU A 216 -12.03 -3.30 5.36
N ASP A 217 -12.96 -2.35 5.55
CA ASP A 217 -14.34 -2.41 5.03
C ASP A 217 -14.50 -1.67 3.70
N GLN A 218 -13.48 -1.69 2.85
CA GLN A 218 -13.48 -0.99 1.56
C GLN A 218 -14.62 -1.47 0.65
N ASP A 219 -15.16 -0.55 -0.13
CA ASP A 219 -16.03 -0.84 -1.28
C ASP A 219 -15.24 -1.60 -2.35
N PHE A 220 -15.11 -2.90 -2.13
CA PHE A 220 -14.24 -3.76 -2.94
C PHE A 220 -14.59 -5.24 -2.76
N PHE A 221 -14.13 -6.09 -3.68
CA PHE A 221 -14.17 -7.52 -3.48
C PHE A 221 -13.36 -7.94 -2.25
N ARG A 222 -13.91 -8.91 -1.50
CA ARG A 222 -13.28 -9.49 -0.31
C ARG A 222 -12.62 -10.80 -0.68
N TYR A 223 -11.34 -10.74 -1.00
CA TYR A 223 -10.52 -11.92 -1.23
C TYR A 223 -9.63 -12.22 -0.03
N SER A 224 -9.20 -13.48 0.06
CA SER A 224 -8.32 -13.97 1.12
C SER A 224 -7.06 -14.61 0.53
N GLY A 225 -6.00 -14.71 1.33
CA GLY A 225 -4.75 -15.34 0.92
C GLY A 225 -3.64 -14.34 0.66
N VAL A 226 -2.75 -14.65 -0.28
CA VAL A 226 -1.51 -13.90 -0.53
C VAL A 226 -1.66 -13.08 -1.82
N GLY A 227 -1.70 -11.75 -1.70
CA GLY A 227 -1.97 -10.86 -2.83
C GLY A 227 -0.73 -10.35 -3.57
N ARG A 228 0.47 -10.44 -2.98
CA ARG A 228 1.71 -9.91 -3.56
C ARG A 228 2.88 -10.85 -3.35
N ASP A 229 4.00 -10.56 -4.02
CA ASP A 229 5.23 -11.35 -3.96
C ASP A 229 5.70 -11.66 -2.54
N CYS A 230 6.21 -12.89 -2.38
CA CYS A 230 6.88 -13.34 -1.18
C CYS A 230 8.30 -13.79 -1.50
N TYR A 231 9.26 -13.41 -0.67
CA TYR A 231 10.66 -13.77 -0.89
C TYR A 231 11.47 -13.73 0.42
N LEU A 232 12.63 -14.39 0.39
CA LEU A 232 13.70 -14.19 1.36
C LEU A 232 14.75 -13.28 0.76
N TYR A 233 15.36 -12.46 1.61
CA TYR A 233 16.54 -11.71 1.20
C TYR A 233 17.61 -11.70 2.30
N ALA A 234 18.87 -11.69 1.87
CA ALA A 234 20.02 -11.74 2.76
C ALA A 234 20.65 -10.36 2.94
N ARG A 235 20.88 -9.96 4.19
CA ARG A 235 21.48 -8.68 4.55
C ARG A 235 22.81 -8.89 5.28
N ASP A 236 23.76 -8.01 5.05
CA ASP A 236 24.97 -7.97 5.88
C ASP A 236 24.59 -7.61 7.32
N LYS A 237 25.31 -8.19 8.30
CA LYS A 237 25.08 -7.89 9.72
C LYS A 237 25.37 -6.43 10.05
N LYS A 238 26.38 -5.86 9.39
CA LYS A 238 26.68 -4.45 9.38
C LYS A 238 26.12 -3.84 8.10
N ARG A 239 25.14 -2.92 8.22
CA ARG A 239 24.38 -2.43 7.07
C ARG A 239 23.76 -1.06 7.30
N ILE A 240 23.34 -0.43 6.22
CA ILE A 240 22.35 0.65 6.28
C ILE A 240 20.98 -0.02 6.50
N GLN A 241 20.36 0.27 7.64
CA GLN A 241 19.09 -0.35 8.04
C GLN A 241 17.89 0.38 7.43
N ASP A 242 17.96 1.71 7.32
CA ASP A 242 16.99 2.55 6.63
C ASP A 242 17.67 3.75 5.98
N ILE A 243 17.12 4.22 4.87
CA ILE A 243 17.60 5.38 4.12
C ILE A 243 16.42 6.20 3.62
N ARG A 244 16.28 7.42 4.14
CA ARG A 244 15.23 8.35 3.75
C ARG A 244 15.81 9.53 2.99
N VAL A 245 15.18 9.90 1.90
CA VAL A 245 15.57 11.02 1.06
C VAL A 245 14.49 12.09 1.05
N THR A 246 14.90 13.33 1.29
CA THR A 246 14.03 14.50 1.18
C THR A 246 14.66 15.48 0.20
N PRO A 247 14.34 15.37 -1.09
CA PRO A 247 14.73 16.38 -2.07
C PRO A 247 13.88 17.64 -1.90
N ASP A 248 14.52 18.81 -2.06
CA ASP A 248 13.87 20.12 -2.00
C ASP A 248 14.50 21.07 -3.01
N LEU A 249 13.85 22.21 -3.25
CA LEU A 249 14.34 23.30 -4.07
C LEU A 249 14.44 24.58 -3.23
N ASP A 250 15.35 25.48 -3.63
CA ASP A 250 15.48 26.79 -3.02
C ASP A 250 14.23 27.67 -3.27
N ALA A 251 14.22 28.90 -2.73
CA ALA A 251 13.09 29.81 -2.86
C ALA A 251 12.79 30.23 -4.31
N ASP A 252 13.81 30.20 -5.16
CA ASP A 252 13.68 30.54 -6.58
C ASP A 252 13.44 29.31 -7.46
N TYR A 253 13.24 28.14 -6.84
CA TYR A 253 13.05 26.84 -7.50
C TYR A 253 14.18 26.48 -8.47
N ARG A 254 15.39 27.01 -8.23
CA ARG A 254 16.52 26.86 -9.14
C ARG A 254 17.46 25.76 -8.70
N ASN A 255 17.97 25.84 -7.46
CA ASN A 255 18.93 24.87 -6.95
C ASN A 255 18.27 23.86 -6.06
N GLY A 256 18.80 22.64 -6.07
CA GLY A 256 18.31 21.52 -5.28
C GLY A 256 19.15 21.26 -4.05
N SER A 257 18.49 20.79 -3.00
CA SER A 257 19.10 20.16 -1.86
C SER A 257 18.49 18.80 -1.62
N LEU A 258 19.33 17.83 -1.28
CA LEU A 258 18.90 16.47 -0.95
C LEU A 258 19.35 16.15 0.46
N ARG A 259 18.43 16.10 1.40
CA ARG A 259 18.70 15.61 2.75
C ARG A 259 18.55 14.10 2.77
N VAL A 260 19.57 13.39 3.25
CA VAL A 260 19.60 11.93 3.37
C VAL A 260 19.70 11.58 4.85
N GLN A 261 18.68 10.96 5.40
CA GLN A 261 18.66 10.43 6.76
C GLN A 261 18.99 8.94 6.71
N LEU A 262 19.89 8.51 7.58
CA LEU A 262 20.45 7.17 7.61
C LEU A 262 20.26 6.55 8.99
N ASP A 263 19.76 5.32 9.02
CA ASP A 263 19.91 4.42 10.15
C ASP A 263 20.91 3.33 9.81
N VAL A 264 21.94 3.14 10.65
CA VAL A 264 23.08 2.27 10.37
C VAL A 264 23.30 1.29 11.51
N LYS A 265 23.10 0.01 11.23
CA LYS A 265 23.40 -1.09 12.14
C LYS A 265 24.90 -1.42 12.08
N GLY A 266 25.60 -1.35 13.23
CA GLY A 266 27.02 -1.68 13.34
C GLY A 266 27.99 -0.52 13.07
N GLY A 267 27.47 0.70 12.85
CA GLY A 267 28.27 1.92 12.64
C GLY A 267 29.13 1.89 11.36
N GLY A 268 29.96 2.89 11.15
CA GLY A 268 30.89 3.00 10.02
C GLY A 268 30.62 4.22 9.14
N ASN A 269 31.48 4.45 8.14
CA ASN A 269 31.31 5.55 7.20
C ASN A 269 30.40 5.14 6.04
N VAL A 270 29.40 5.96 5.76
CA VAL A 270 28.51 5.82 4.59
C VAL A 270 29.02 6.75 3.50
N SER A 271 29.15 6.20 2.29
CA SER A 271 29.41 6.96 1.06
C SER A 271 28.13 7.10 0.26
N LEU A 272 27.86 8.31 -0.21
CA LEU A 272 26.67 8.67 -0.98
C LEU A 272 27.11 9.27 -2.31
N GLU A 273 26.64 8.69 -3.42
CA GLU A 273 26.89 9.18 -4.78
C GLU A 273 25.56 9.43 -5.47
N LEU A 274 25.34 10.66 -5.90
CA LEU A 274 24.17 11.02 -6.69
C LEU A 274 24.53 10.94 -8.17
N LEU A 275 23.78 10.13 -8.90
CA LEU A 275 23.96 9.87 -10.33
C LEU A 275 22.78 10.45 -11.13
N ASP A 276 23.05 11.02 -12.29
CA ASP A 276 22.00 11.41 -13.26
C ASP A 276 21.38 10.19 -13.98
N ALA A 277 20.42 10.43 -14.85
CA ALA A 277 19.74 9.36 -15.59
C ALA A 277 20.68 8.58 -16.54
N ALA A 278 21.82 9.16 -16.92
CA ALA A 278 22.85 8.49 -17.72
C ALA A 278 23.88 7.72 -16.87
N GLY A 279 23.74 7.74 -15.54
CA GLY A 279 24.65 7.10 -14.59
C GLY A 279 25.92 7.92 -14.29
N LYS A 280 26.00 9.19 -14.74
CA LYS A 280 27.12 10.06 -14.44
C LYS A 280 26.95 10.65 -13.04
N GLN A 281 28.03 10.61 -12.25
CA GLN A 281 28.07 11.22 -10.93
C GLN A 281 27.96 12.74 -11.02
N VAL A 282 26.95 13.30 -10.32
CA VAL A 282 26.71 14.75 -10.26
C VAL A 282 27.08 15.36 -8.91
N ALA A 283 27.02 14.57 -7.84
CA ALA A 283 27.41 15.03 -6.50
C ALA A 283 27.76 13.85 -5.59
N THR A 284 28.45 14.14 -4.47
CA THR A 284 28.77 13.15 -3.44
C THR A 284 28.61 13.74 -2.04
N ALA A 285 28.38 12.87 -1.06
CA ALA A 285 28.47 13.20 0.35
C ALA A 285 28.93 11.97 1.15
N ALA A 286 29.21 12.18 2.42
CA ALA A 286 29.51 11.11 3.36
C ALA A 286 28.86 11.40 4.72
N ALA A 287 28.55 10.32 5.44
CA ALA A 287 28.05 10.37 6.81
C ALA A 287 28.81 9.35 7.67
N LYS A 288 28.80 9.56 8.98
CA LYS A 288 29.41 8.62 9.93
C LYS A 288 28.33 8.00 10.81
N GLY A 289 28.07 6.72 10.61
CA GLY A 289 27.00 6.01 11.32
C GLY A 289 25.59 6.50 10.95
N SER A 290 24.65 6.31 11.87
CA SER A 290 23.31 6.90 11.77
C SER A 290 23.40 8.43 11.86
N GLY A 291 22.59 9.13 11.07
CA GLY A 291 22.58 10.59 11.04
C GLY A 291 22.06 11.16 9.72
N THR A 292 22.40 12.41 9.46
CA THR A 292 21.93 13.13 8.27
C THR A 292 23.11 13.62 7.43
N ALA A 293 23.02 13.43 6.10
CA ALA A 293 23.90 14.07 5.12
C ALA A 293 23.09 15.05 4.25
N LEU A 294 23.76 16.06 3.71
CA LEU A 294 23.19 17.03 2.78
C LEU A 294 23.99 17.03 1.48
N ILE A 295 23.29 16.93 0.35
CA ILE A 295 23.85 17.03 -0.99
C ILE A 295 23.19 18.23 -1.69
N ASN A 296 24.00 19.20 -2.13
CA ASN A 296 23.52 20.33 -2.92
C ASN A 296 23.77 20.07 -4.40
N VAL A 297 22.80 20.39 -5.24
CA VAL A 297 22.87 20.24 -6.69
C VAL A 297 22.48 21.55 -7.35
N GLU A 298 23.38 22.09 -8.15
CA GLU A 298 23.11 23.31 -8.90
C GLU A 298 22.17 22.99 -10.07
N ASN A 299 21.05 23.70 -10.15
CA ASN A 299 20.05 23.63 -11.21
C ASN A 299 19.69 22.19 -11.66
N PRO A 300 19.20 21.31 -10.74
CA PRO A 300 18.83 19.96 -11.11
C PRO A 300 17.62 19.93 -12.06
N HIS A 301 17.53 18.85 -12.86
CA HIS A 301 16.29 18.53 -13.54
C HIS A 301 15.20 18.25 -12.50
N LYS A 302 14.09 18.96 -12.61
CA LYS A 302 12.97 18.86 -11.68
C LYS A 302 12.05 17.72 -12.05
N TRP A 303 11.48 17.08 -11.04
CA TRP A 303 10.46 16.06 -11.21
C TRP A 303 9.07 16.71 -11.21
N THR A 304 8.26 16.39 -12.20
CA THR A 304 6.81 16.65 -12.27
C THR A 304 6.13 15.46 -12.96
N ALA A 305 4.78 15.39 -12.94
CA ALA A 305 4.06 14.40 -13.73
C ALA A 305 4.27 14.52 -15.25
N GLU A 306 4.63 15.71 -15.74
CA GLU A 306 4.92 15.95 -17.16
C GLU A 306 6.40 15.67 -17.52
N THR A 307 7.30 15.89 -16.58
CA THR A 307 8.74 15.70 -16.75
C THR A 307 9.31 14.88 -15.57
N PRO A 308 9.06 13.57 -15.54
CA PRO A 308 9.39 12.74 -14.37
C PRO A 308 10.88 12.34 -14.35
N TYR A 309 11.77 13.32 -14.22
CA TYR A 309 13.21 13.06 -14.20
C TYR A 309 13.67 12.51 -12.86
N LEU A 310 14.37 11.38 -12.91
CA LEU A 310 14.88 10.69 -11.72
C LEU A 310 16.41 10.60 -11.73
N TYR A 311 17.00 11.04 -10.63
CA TYR A 311 18.36 10.71 -10.24
C TYR A 311 18.39 9.37 -9.51
N THR A 312 19.59 8.82 -9.32
CA THR A 312 19.82 7.64 -8.47
C THR A 312 20.85 7.99 -7.39
N LEU A 313 20.41 7.97 -6.13
CA LEU A 313 21.33 8.01 -4.99
C LEU A 313 21.83 6.60 -4.73
N ARG A 314 23.14 6.38 -4.83
CA ARG A 314 23.81 5.13 -4.49
C ARG A 314 24.47 5.25 -3.13
N ALA A 315 24.06 4.42 -2.18
CA ALA A 315 24.58 4.40 -0.83
C ALA A 315 25.38 3.12 -0.57
N THR A 316 26.55 3.25 0.04
CA THR A 316 27.40 2.14 0.46
C THR A 316 27.93 2.38 1.87
N LEU A 317 28.15 1.31 2.64
CA LEU A 317 28.69 1.38 4.00
C LEU A 317 30.06 0.70 4.06
N GLN A 318 31.03 1.37 4.63
CA GLN A 318 32.36 0.82 4.86
C GLN A 318 32.31 -0.46 5.71
N GLY A 319 32.81 -1.57 5.15
CA GLY A 319 32.81 -2.88 5.79
C GLY A 319 31.50 -3.67 5.58
N SER A 320 30.63 -3.21 4.70
CA SER A 320 29.52 -3.97 4.10
C SER A 320 29.78 -4.11 2.60
N SER A 321 29.27 -5.18 1.99
CA SER A 321 29.28 -5.33 0.54
C SER A 321 27.98 -4.81 -0.11
N GLU A 322 27.07 -4.26 0.68
CA GLU A 322 25.77 -3.81 0.19
C GLU A 322 25.84 -2.48 -0.56
N VAL A 323 25.13 -2.43 -1.68
CA VAL A 323 24.90 -1.23 -2.48
C VAL A 323 23.39 -0.99 -2.56
N ILE A 324 22.95 0.16 -2.09
CA ILE A 324 21.52 0.54 -2.08
C ILE A 324 21.31 1.68 -3.06
N PRO A 325 20.59 1.45 -4.18
CA PRO A 325 20.12 2.51 -5.06
C PRO A 325 18.77 3.04 -4.57
N VAL A 326 18.62 4.37 -4.52
CA VAL A 326 17.36 5.05 -4.22
C VAL A 326 17.07 6.05 -5.33
N LYS A 327 15.86 6.02 -5.90
CA LYS A 327 15.43 6.99 -6.90
C LYS A 327 15.11 8.33 -6.23
N VAL A 328 15.52 9.42 -6.87
CA VAL A 328 15.37 10.78 -6.34
C VAL A 328 14.81 11.69 -7.42
N GLY A 329 13.66 12.29 -7.15
CA GLY A 329 13.07 13.34 -7.99
C GLY A 329 13.13 14.69 -7.25
N PHE A 330 13.91 15.64 -7.75
CA PHE A 330 13.96 16.99 -7.15
C PHE A 330 12.66 17.73 -7.40
N ARG A 331 11.95 18.00 -6.34
CA ARG A 331 10.70 18.77 -6.35
C ARG A 331 10.47 19.45 -5.02
N LYS A 332 9.64 20.47 -5.05
CA LYS A 332 9.11 21.14 -3.87
C LYS A 332 7.59 21.13 -3.93
N ILE A 333 6.94 20.67 -2.86
CA ILE A 333 5.50 20.72 -2.69
C ILE A 333 5.20 21.79 -1.65
N GLU A 334 4.24 22.65 -1.92
CA GLU A 334 3.88 23.73 -1.00
C GLU A 334 2.36 23.86 -0.92
N LEU A 335 1.85 24.02 0.29
CA LEU A 335 0.52 24.57 0.52
C LEU A 335 0.68 26.08 0.71
N LYS A 336 0.34 26.86 -0.32
CA LYS A 336 0.53 28.31 -0.31
C LYS A 336 -0.78 29.03 -0.61
N GLY A 337 -1.26 29.81 0.35
CA GLY A 337 -2.60 30.33 0.29
C GLY A 337 -3.61 29.17 0.27
N GLU A 338 -4.48 29.19 -0.74
CA GLU A 338 -5.56 28.21 -0.89
C GLU A 338 -5.24 27.15 -1.97
N GLN A 339 -3.94 26.94 -2.30
CA GLN A 339 -3.51 26.08 -3.40
C GLN A 339 -2.33 25.18 -3.01
N ILE A 340 -2.32 24.01 -3.60
CA ILE A 340 -1.13 23.14 -3.65
C ILE A 340 -0.31 23.52 -4.87
N LEU A 341 0.97 23.75 -4.64
CA LEU A 341 1.96 24.06 -5.67
C LEU A 341 2.98 22.92 -5.77
N VAL A 342 3.40 22.61 -7.00
CA VAL A 342 4.57 21.78 -7.27
C VAL A 342 5.58 22.64 -8.02
N ASN A 343 6.77 22.78 -7.46
CA ASN A 343 7.83 23.63 -7.99
C ASN A 343 7.37 25.08 -8.26
N GLY A 344 6.54 25.62 -7.36
CA GLY A 344 6.02 26.98 -7.45
C GLY A 344 4.82 27.18 -8.38
N HIS A 345 4.34 26.14 -9.04
CA HIS A 345 3.20 26.22 -9.96
C HIS A 345 1.98 25.48 -9.39
N PRO A 346 0.77 26.10 -9.45
CA PRO A 346 -0.46 25.41 -9.11
C PRO A 346 -0.68 24.17 -9.99
N VAL A 347 -1.14 23.09 -9.39
CA VAL A 347 -1.43 21.84 -10.11
C VAL A 347 -2.93 21.59 -10.13
N LEU A 348 -3.47 21.19 -11.28
CA LEU A 348 -4.81 20.63 -11.40
C LEU A 348 -4.72 19.11 -11.35
N PHE A 349 -5.41 18.51 -10.36
CA PHE A 349 -5.43 17.05 -10.18
C PHE A 349 -6.54 16.44 -11.05
N LYS A 350 -6.13 15.91 -12.18
CA LYS A 350 -6.96 15.19 -13.15
C LYS A 350 -6.90 13.72 -12.82
N GLY A 351 -7.61 13.34 -11.74
CA GLY A 351 -7.42 12.08 -11.06
C GLY A 351 -8.53 11.06 -11.23
N ALA A 352 -8.21 9.82 -10.89
CA ALA A 352 -9.15 8.75 -10.62
C ALA A 352 -8.71 7.95 -9.40
N ASN A 353 -9.68 7.33 -8.73
CA ASN A 353 -9.45 6.35 -7.68
C ASN A 353 -9.08 5.01 -8.32
N ARG A 354 -8.08 4.30 -7.83
CA ARG A 354 -7.64 3.03 -8.41
C ARG A 354 -7.55 1.95 -7.35
N HIS A 355 -8.38 0.92 -7.51
CA HIS A 355 -8.20 -0.35 -6.83
C HIS A 355 -7.16 -1.23 -7.52
N GLU A 356 -6.39 -2.00 -6.74
CA GLU A 356 -5.53 -3.06 -7.27
C GLU A 356 -6.38 -4.29 -7.61
N MET A 357 -6.88 -4.35 -8.85
CA MET A 357 -7.75 -5.42 -9.31
C MET A 357 -7.35 -5.93 -10.70
N ASP A 358 -7.19 -7.24 -10.81
CA ASP A 358 -7.06 -7.97 -12.07
C ASP A 358 -8.23 -8.95 -12.22
N PRO A 359 -8.87 -9.05 -13.41
CA PRO A 359 -10.05 -9.90 -13.59
C PRO A 359 -9.75 -11.40 -13.40
N ASP A 360 -8.52 -11.83 -13.56
CA ASP A 360 -8.10 -13.22 -13.42
C ASP A 360 -7.33 -13.48 -12.12
N GLY A 361 -6.67 -12.47 -11.58
CA GLY A 361 -5.80 -12.57 -10.41
C GLY A 361 -6.39 -11.99 -9.11
N GLY A 362 -7.51 -11.25 -9.17
CA GLY A 362 -8.03 -10.52 -8.02
C GLY A 362 -7.01 -9.49 -7.52
N TYR A 363 -6.50 -9.67 -6.30
CA TYR A 363 -5.47 -8.79 -5.71
C TYR A 363 -4.07 -8.98 -6.31
N VAL A 364 -3.86 -10.03 -7.11
CA VAL A 364 -2.56 -10.30 -7.73
C VAL A 364 -2.48 -9.58 -9.07
N ILE A 365 -1.73 -8.48 -9.10
CA ILE A 365 -1.58 -7.64 -10.29
C ILE A 365 -0.16 -7.75 -10.84
N SER A 366 -0.03 -8.01 -12.15
CA SER A 366 1.26 -8.05 -12.82
C SER A 366 1.81 -6.64 -13.11
N ARG A 367 3.12 -6.57 -13.34
CA ARG A 367 3.79 -5.35 -13.80
C ARG A 367 3.21 -4.85 -15.14
N GLU A 368 2.90 -5.76 -16.04
CA GLU A 368 2.32 -5.48 -17.36
C GLU A 368 0.96 -4.81 -17.23
N ARG A 369 0.13 -5.29 -16.30
CA ARG A 369 -1.18 -4.71 -15.99
C ARG A 369 -1.05 -3.29 -15.41
N MET A 370 -0.12 -3.08 -14.47
CA MET A 370 0.15 -1.74 -13.93
C MET A 370 0.62 -0.77 -15.01
N LEU A 371 1.47 -1.21 -15.94
CA LEU A 371 1.91 -0.39 -17.09
C LEU A 371 0.76 -0.07 -18.02
N GLN A 372 -0.15 -1.02 -18.26
CA GLN A 372 -1.35 -0.79 -19.07
C GLN A 372 -2.25 0.28 -18.43
N ASP A 373 -2.43 0.23 -17.09
CA ASP A 373 -3.18 1.24 -16.35
C ASP A 373 -2.57 2.63 -16.55
N ILE A 374 -1.25 2.78 -16.40
CA ILE A 374 -0.54 4.06 -16.61
C ILE A 374 -0.66 4.53 -18.06
N GLN A 375 -0.55 3.63 -19.03
CA GLN A 375 -0.71 3.99 -20.46
C GLN A 375 -2.11 4.54 -20.74
N VAL A 376 -3.15 3.90 -20.22
CA VAL A 376 -4.53 4.40 -20.36
C VAL A 376 -4.69 5.74 -19.66
N MET A 377 -4.18 5.90 -18.43
CA MET A 377 -4.23 7.20 -17.73
C MET A 377 -3.61 8.31 -18.57
N LYS A 378 -2.40 8.10 -19.09
CA LYS A 378 -1.71 9.10 -19.94
C LYS A 378 -2.45 9.38 -21.25
N GLN A 379 -2.99 8.35 -21.89
CA GLN A 379 -3.76 8.50 -23.15
C GLN A 379 -4.99 9.38 -22.98
N PHE A 380 -5.61 9.35 -21.80
CA PHE A 380 -6.83 10.09 -21.48
C PHE A 380 -6.59 11.32 -20.58
N ASN A 381 -5.36 11.82 -20.53
CA ASN A 381 -4.97 13.02 -19.80
C ASN A 381 -5.12 12.97 -18.28
N LEU A 382 -5.21 11.80 -17.68
CA LEU A 382 -5.11 11.66 -16.24
C LEU A 382 -3.65 11.86 -15.80
N ASN A 383 -3.45 12.68 -14.78
CA ASN A 383 -2.12 12.96 -14.22
C ASN A 383 -2.00 12.56 -12.75
N ALA A 384 -3.08 12.07 -12.14
CA ALA A 384 -3.13 11.77 -10.72
C ALA A 384 -3.92 10.48 -10.42
N VAL A 385 -3.57 9.82 -9.33
CA VAL A 385 -4.26 8.64 -8.81
C VAL A 385 -4.35 8.70 -7.29
N ARG A 386 -5.49 8.31 -6.73
CA ARG A 386 -5.61 7.98 -5.31
C ARG A 386 -5.60 6.47 -5.18
N THR A 387 -4.71 5.95 -4.34
CA THR A 387 -4.67 4.51 -4.03
C THR A 387 -5.81 4.19 -3.07
N CYS A 388 -6.95 3.83 -3.62
CA CYS A 388 -8.17 3.60 -2.85
C CYS A 388 -8.27 2.13 -2.40
N HIS A 389 -8.51 1.83 -1.16
CA HIS A 389 -8.35 2.69 0.02
C HIS A 389 -7.29 2.06 0.91
N TYR A 390 -6.11 1.88 0.36
CA TYR A 390 -4.98 1.16 0.97
C TYR A 390 -3.67 1.43 0.21
N PRO A 391 -2.52 1.14 0.81
CA PRO A 391 -1.24 1.21 0.10
C PRO A 391 -1.16 0.16 -1.02
N ASP A 392 -0.86 0.61 -2.24
CA ASP A 392 -0.63 -0.26 -3.39
C ASP A 392 0.70 -1.03 -3.29
N ASN A 393 0.94 -1.96 -4.22
CA ASN A 393 2.22 -2.62 -4.40
C ASN A 393 3.35 -1.59 -4.59
N ASN A 394 4.52 -1.81 -3.99
CA ASN A 394 5.67 -0.92 -4.12
C ASN A 394 6.02 -0.59 -5.58
N LEU A 395 5.88 -1.58 -6.47
CA LEU A 395 6.11 -1.39 -7.90
C LEU A 395 5.20 -0.33 -8.54
N TRP A 396 3.96 -0.17 -8.05
CA TRP A 396 3.05 0.87 -8.53
C TRP A 396 3.62 2.27 -8.32
N TYR A 397 4.16 2.52 -7.13
CA TYR A 397 4.79 3.82 -6.84
C TYR A 397 6.07 4.04 -7.65
N ASP A 398 6.91 2.99 -7.82
CA ASP A 398 8.10 3.06 -8.69
C ASP A 398 7.71 3.43 -10.14
N LEU A 399 6.62 2.86 -10.65
CA LEU A 399 6.10 3.18 -11.98
C LEU A 399 5.49 4.59 -12.05
N CYS A 400 4.78 5.03 -11.01
CA CYS A 400 4.29 6.42 -10.92
C CYS A 400 5.45 7.43 -10.89
N ASP A 401 6.53 7.12 -10.17
CA ASP A 401 7.75 7.94 -10.16
C ASP A 401 8.38 8.04 -11.54
N GLN A 402 8.45 6.90 -12.25
CA GLN A 402 9.10 6.79 -13.56
C GLN A 402 8.30 7.42 -14.69
N TYR A 403 6.98 7.22 -14.69
CA TYR A 403 6.10 7.65 -15.78
C TYR A 403 5.39 8.98 -15.51
N GLY A 404 5.49 9.51 -14.31
CA GLY A 404 4.92 10.80 -13.93
C GLY A 404 3.42 10.75 -13.69
N ILE A 405 3.01 10.16 -12.59
CA ILE A 405 1.64 10.23 -12.04
C ILE A 405 1.73 10.77 -10.62
N TYR A 406 0.98 11.82 -10.30
CA TYR A 406 0.83 12.28 -8.93
C TYR A 406 0.03 11.26 -8.12
N VAL A 407 0.45 10.98 -6.89
CA VAL A 407 -0.17 9.96 -6.05
C VAL A 407 -0.67 10.56 -4.75
N VAL A 408 -1.91 10.24 -4.40
CA VAL A 408 -2.44 10.30 -3.04
C VAL A 408 -2.29 8.92 -2.42
N ALA A 409 -1.34 8.77 -1.51
CA ALA A 409 -1.04 7.49 -0.87
C ALA A 409 -1.90 7.32 0.39
N GLU A 410 -2.85 6.39 0.36
CA GLU A 410 -3.84 6.20 1.42
C GLU A 410 -3.49 5.04 2.34
N ALA A 411 -3.72 5.24 3.64
CA ALA A 411 -3.57 4.19 4.63
C ALA A 411 -4.74 3.19 4.56
N ASN A 412 -4.47 1.93 4.90
CA ASN A 412 -5.45 0.85 4.88
C ASN A 412 -6.42 0.95 6.07
N ILE A 413 -7.30 1.94 6.04
CA ILE A 413 -8.31 2.19 7.07
C ILE A 413 -9.63 2.56 6.42
N GLU A 414 -10.61 1.69 6.59
CA GLU A 414 -12.02 1.96 6.32
C GLU A 414 -12.89 1.19 7.31
N SER A 415 -13.88 1.85 7.90
CA SER A 415 -14.83 1.21 8.82
C SER A 415 -16.26 1.70 8.58
N HIS A 416 -16.65 1.79 7.31
CA HIS A 416 -17.92 2.33 6.85
C HIS A 416 -19.12 1.64 7.54
N GLY A 417 -19.08 0.32 7.71
CA GLY A 417 -20.10 -0.47 8.38
C GLY A 417 -20.28 -0.20 9.87
N MET A 418 -19.38 0.58 10.51
CA MET A 418 -19.56 1.09 11.87
C MET A 418 -20.21 2.47 11.90
N GLY A 419 -20.43 3.09 10.73
CA GLY A 419 -20.98 4.44 10.61
C GLY A 419 -20.03 5.54 11.11
N TYR A 420 -20.49 6.78 11.04
CA TYR A 420 -19.67 7.98 11.34
C TYR A 420 -20.00 8.63 12.68
N GLY A 421 -20.94 8.06 13.44
CA GLY A 421 -21.43 8.58 14.73
C GLY A 421 -20.57 8.16 15.92
N GLU A 422 -21.23 7.88 17.05
CA GLU A 422 -20.57 7.50 18.31
C GLU A 422 -19.97 6.07 18.28
N GLN A 423 -20.41 5.24 17.37
CA GLN A 423 -19.94 3.84 17.24
C GLN A 423 -18.70 3.70 16.36
N THR A 424 -18.25 4.79 15.71
CA THR A 424 -17.07 4.72 14.84
C THR A 424 -15.83 4.28 15.61
N LEU A 425 -14.99 3.46 14.94
CA LEU A 425 -13.72 3.02 15.51
C LEU A 425 -12.71 4.16 15.67
N ALA A 426 -12.92 5.29 14.98
CA ALA A 426 -12.12 6.51 15.15
C ALA A 426 -12.14 7.09 16.58
N LYS A 427 -13.16 6.72 17.38
CA LYS A 427 -13.34 7.17 18.78
C LYS A 427 -12.99 6.11 19.82
N ARG A 428 -12.64 4.89 19.40
CA ARG A 428 -12.35 3.78 20.32
C ARG A 428 -10.86 3.71 20.64
N ASP A 429 -10.54 3.68 21.93
CA ASP A 429 -9.14 3.64 22.40
C ASP A 429 -8.44 2.33 22.04
N ASP A 430 -9.15 1.19 22.07
CA ASP A 430 -8.61 -0.12 21.72
C ASP A 430 -8.20 -0.26 20.23
N TYR A 431 -8.78 0.57 19.33
CA TYR A 431 -8.38 0.65 17.91
C TYR A 431 -7.38 1.78 17.61
N ARG A 432 -6.98 2.56 18.61
CA ARG A 432 -6.06 3.70 18.42
C ARG A 432 -4.71 3.28 17.86
N LYS A 433 -4.15 2.20 18.39
CA LYS A 433 -2.86 1.67 17.94
C LYS A 433 -2.92 1.25 16.47
N ALA A 434 -3.98 0.55 16.06
CA ALA A 434 -4.16 0.11 14.69
C ALA A 434 -4.30 1.27 13.71
N HIS A 435 -5.08 2.32 14.03
CA HIS A 435 -5.17 3.54 13.21
C HIS A 435 -3.82 4.22 13.03
N LEU A 436 -3.09 4.39 14.13
CA LEU A 436 -1.80 5.06 14.10
C LEU A 436 -0.75 4.24 13.33
N GLU A 437 -0.64 2.94 13.60
CA GLU A 437 0.35 2.06 12.99
C GLU A 437 0.14 1.92 11.48
N ARG A 438 -1.10 1.80 10.98
CA ARG A 438 -1.41 1.72 9.55
C ARG A 438 -0.95 2.99 8.82
N ASN A 439 -1.16 4.17 9.39
CA ASN A 439 -0.64 5.43 8.87
C ASN A 439 0.88 5.52 8.93
N GLN A 440 1.48 5.16 10.06
CA GLN A 440 2.93 5.16 10.24
C GLN A 440 3.62 4.27 9.20
N ARG A 441 3.15 3.05 9.02
CA ARG A 441 3.72 2.09 8.09
C ARG A 441 3.57 2.51 6.64
N ASN A 442 2.43 3.09 6.26
CA ASN A 442 2.23 3.66 4.93
C ASN A 442 3.26 4.76 4.62
N VAL A 443 3.43 5.73 5.52
CA VAL A 443 4.38 6.84 5.36
C VAL A 443 5.82 6.34 5.36
N GLN A 444 6.20 5.50 6.33
CA GLN A 444 7.56 4.99 6.48
C GLN A 444 8.01 4.20 5.25
N ARG A 445 7.17 3.28 4.76
CA ARG A 445 7.45 2.50 3.57
C ARG A 445 7.64 3.36 2.32
N SER A 446 6.71 4.28 2.12
CA SER A 446 6.56 4.99 0.83
C SER A 446 7.24 6.35 0.81
N PHE A 447 8.00 6.70 1.85
CA PHE A 447 8.58 8.04 2.08
C PHE A 447 9.38 8.57 0.89
N ASN A 448 10.16 7.72 0.22
CA ASN A 448 11.13 8.12 -0.81
C ASN A 448 10.52 8.40 -2.19
N HIS A 449 9.22 8.13 -2.41
CA HIS A 449 8.60 8.29 -3.72
C HIS A 449 8.29 9.76 -4.06
N PRO A 450 8.90 10.34 -5.11
CA PRO A 450 8.60 11.71 -5.53
C PRO A 450 7.18 11.88 -6.08
N SER A 451 6.55 10.83 -6.60
CA SER A 451 5.18 10.86 -7.09
C SER A 451 4.14 11.12 -6.00
N ILE A 452 4.42 10.73 -4.75
CA ILE A 452 3.49 10.97 -3.63
C ILE A 452 3.48 12.46 -3.29
N ILE A 453 2.30 13.08 -3.48
CA ILE A 453 2.06 14.51 -3.23
C ILE A 453 1.28 14.71 -1.93
N PHE A 454 0.36 13.79 -1.61
CA PHE A 454 -0.43 13.83 -0.38
C PHE A 454 -0.36 12.49 0.34
N TRP A 455 -0.40 12.55 1.66
CA TRP A 455 -0.76 11.44 2.52
C TRP A 455 -2.26 11.48 2.80
N SER A 456 -2.93 10.35 2.76
CA SER A 456 -4.34 10.22 3.13
C SER A 456 -4.49 9.23 4.27
N LEU A 457 -5.20 9.65 5.33
CA LEU A 457 -5.25 8.91 6.60
C LEU A 457 -6.15 7.68 6.55
N GLY A 458 -7.01 7.58 5.55
CA GLY A 458 -7.98 6.52 5.37
C GLY A 458 -9.21 6.99 4.63
N ASN A 459 -10.24 6.15 4.60
CA ASN A 459 -11.50 6.35 3.92
C ASN A 459 -12.67 6.02 4.84
N GLU A 460 -13.77 6.74 4.75
CA GLU A 460 -15.11 6.46 5.30
C GLU A 460 -15.14 5.75 6.67
N ALA A 461 -14.34 6.23 7.62
CA ALA A 461 -14.16 5.60 8.93
C ALA A 461 -14.59 6.52 10.10
N GLY A 462 -15.40 7.56 9.83
CA GLY A 462 -15.78 8.57 10.81
C GLY A 462 -14.62 9.45 11.25
N TYR A 463 -14.87 10.37 12.17
CA TYR A 463 -13.85 11.29 12.65
C TYR A 463 -13.73 11.24 14.18
N GLY A 464 -12.51 11.25 14.68
CA GLY A 464 -12.24 11.18 16.12
C GLY A 464 -10.76 11.26 16.48
N PRO A 465 -10.44 11.10 17.78
CA PRO A 465 -9.09 11.25 18.32
C PRO A 465 -8.03 10.37 17.63
N ASN A 466 -8.43 9.20 17.09
CA ASN A 466 -7.49 8.29 16.42
C ASN A 466 -6.96 8.89 15.12
N PHE A 467 -7.81 9.53 14.31
CA PHE A 467 -7.40 10.25 13.11
C PHE A 467 -6.65 11.54 13.41
N GLU A 468 -7.02 12.26 14.48
CA GLU A 468 -6.28 13.45 14.91
C GLU A 468 -4.84 13.10 15.31
N ALA A 469 -4.66 12.00 16.05
CA ALA A 469 -3.33 11.51 16.43
C ALA A 469 -2.52 11.05 15.21
N ALA A 470 -3.16 10.39 14.23
CA ALA A 470 -2.53 10.00 12.97
C ALA A 470 -2.09 11.23 12.16
N TYR A 471 -2.95 12.25 12.04
CA TYR A 471 -2.60 13.51 11.37
C TYR A 471 -1.39 14.18 12.02
N ASP A 472 -1.41 14.35 13.34
CA ASP A 472 -0.32 15.00 14.09
C ASP A 472 1.01 14.25 13.86
N TRP A 473 0.97 12.92 13.89
CA TRP A 473 2.16 12.11 13.65
C TRP A 473 2.66 12.26 12.20
N VAL A 474 1.78 12.17 11.19
CA VAL A 474 2.15 12.30 9.77
C VAL A 474 2.77 13.65 9.49
N LYS A 475 2.20 14.74 10.04
CA LYS A 475 2.73 16.11 9.86
C LYS A 475 4.07 16.32 10.56
N ALA A 476 4.31 15.63 11.68
CA ALA A 476 5.61 15.66 12.37
C ALA A 476 6.68 14.85 11.63
N GLU A 477 6.30 13.69 11.06
CA GLU A 477 7.20 12.80 10.34
C GLU A 477 7.57 13.33 8.95
N ASP A 478 6.59 13.85 8.22
CA ASP A 478 6.76 14.42 6.88
C ASP A 478 6.07 15.78 6.73
N PRO A 479 6.73 16.86 7.15
CA PRO A 479 6.19 18.21 6.97
C PRO A 479 6.21 18.70 5.51
N SER A 480 6.85 17.96 4.59
CA SER A 480 7.02 18.34 3.19
C SER A 480 5.80 18.06 2.31
N ARG A 481 4.87 17.23 2.78
CA ARG A 481 3.66 16.87 2.04
C ARG A 481 2.41 17.26 2.80
N ALA A 482 1.34 17.55 2.05
CA ALA A 482 0.01 17.73 2.62
C ALA A 482 -0.57 16.41 3.12
N CYS A 483 -1.45 16.50 4.12
CA CYS A 483 -2.17 15.36 4.66
C CYS A 483 -3.66 15.61 4.56
N GLN A 484 -4.42 14.65 4.04
CA GLN A 484 -5.87 14.75 3.88
C GLN A 484 -6.63 13.65 4.61
N TYR A 485 -7.89 13.97 4.96
CA TYR A 485 -8.89 13.00 5.39
C TYR A 485 -10.30 13.61 5.22
N GLU A 486 -11.20 12.90 4.51
CA GLU A 486 -12.49 13.49 4.08
C GLU A 486 -13.44 13.73 5.24
N GLN A 487 -13.50 12.81 6.25
CA GLN A 487 -14.36 12.97 7.42
C GLN A 487 -13.89 14.06 8.40
N ALA A 488 -12.68 14.60 8.22
CA ALA A 488 -12.25 15.81 8.95
C ALA A 488 -13.02 17.06 8.49
N GLY A 489 -13.66 17.01 7.33
CA GLY A 489 -14.48 18.08 6.80
C GLY A 489 -13.74 19.41 6.63
N LYS A 490 -14.46 20.53 6.83
CA LYS A 490 -13.90 21.88 6.64
C LYS A 490 -12.99 22.32 7.78
N THR A 491 -13.24 21.86 8.99
CA THR A 491 -12.66 22.42 10.23
C THR A 491 -11.76 21.45 10.99
N GLY A 492 -11.84 20.16 10.72
CA GLY A 492 -11.01 19.14 11.37
C GLY A 492 -9.56 19.14 10.86
N LYS A 493 -8.75 18.22 11.40
CA LYS A 493 -7.33 18.09 11.07
C LYS A 493 -7.15 17.45 9.68
N THR A 494 -7.07 18.31 8.69
CA THR A 494 -6.76 18.02 7.29
C THR A 494 -6.21 19.28 6.64
N ASP A 495 -5.20 19.14 5.77
CA ASP A 495 -4.64 20.29 5.03
C ASP A 495 -5.51 20.65 3.82
N ILE A 496 -6.29 19.70 3.32
CA ILE A 496 -7.11 19.80 2.12
C ILE A 496 -8.57 19.56 2.50
N TYR A 497 -9.49 20.37 1.99
CA TYR A 497 -10.90 20.02 2.01
C TYR A 497 -11.17 19.06 0.86
N CYS A 498 -11.37 17.80 1.19
CA CYS A 498 -11.49 16.71 0.22
C CYS A 498 -12.81 15.95 0.36
N PRO A 499 -13.96 16.61 0.11
CA PRO A 499 -15.28 15.98 0.23
C PRO A 499 -15.48 14.93 -0.86
N MET A 500 -16.46 14.05 -0.65
CA MET A 500 -16.97 13.12 -1.64
C MET A 500 -18.25 13.65 -2.27
N TYR A 501 -18.37 13.49 -3.59
CA TYR A 501 -19.60 13.79 -4.36
C TYR A 501 -20.23 15.15 -4.05
N TYR A 502 -19.37 16.15 -3.78
CA TYR A 502 -19.83 17.48 -3.43
C TYR A 502 -20.34 18.19 -4.69
N GLY A 503 -21.65 18.50 -4.72
CA GLY A 503 -22.31 19.05 -5.89
C GLY A 503 -21.81 20.43 -6.31
N TYR A 504 -22.07 20.84 -7.56
CA TYR A 504 -21.59 22.08 -8.18
C TYR A 504 -21.82 23.32 -7.32
N GLU A 505 -23.06 23.47 -6.79
CA GLU A 505 -23.43 24.60 -5.94
C GLU A 505 -22.65 24.61 -4.62
N GLY A 506 -22.38 23.44 -4.06
CA GLY A 506 -21.54 23.30 -2.88
C GLY A 506 -20.10 23.72 -3.16
N CYS A 507 -19.51 23.24 -4.27
CA CYS A 507 -18.18 23.62 -4.71
C CYS A 507 -18.08 25.13 -4.95
N ARG A 508 -19.07 25.72 -5.66
CA ARG A 508 -19.13 27.15 -5.92
C ARG A 508 -19.15 27.97 -4.62
N LYS A 509 -20.07 27.64 -3.70
CA LYS A 509 -20.20 28.33 -2.40
C LYS A 509 -18.92 28.22 -1.57
N TYR A 510 -18.30 27.04 -1.54
CA TYR A 510 -17.03 26.87 -0.86
C TYR A 510 -15.93 27.77 -1.42
N CYS A 511 -15.82 27.84 -2.75
CA CYS A 511 -14.80 28.66 -3.41
C CYS A 511 -15.04 30.16 -3.25
N GLU A 512 -16.31 30.62 -3.18
CA GLU A 512 -16.69 32.01 -3.01
C GLU A 512 -16.62 32.48 -1.54
N ASP A 513 -16.55 31.55 -0.59
CA ASP A 513 -16.44 31.86 0.84
C ASP A 513 -14.98 32.16 1.20
N ALA A 514 -14.71 33.43 1.50
CA ALA A 514 -13.37 33.88 1.90
C ALA A 514 -12.89 33.34 3.26
N SER A 515 -13.79 32.77 4.08
CA SER A 515 -13.42 32.14 5.35
C SER A 515 -12.85 30.73 5.15
N MET A 516 -13.07 30.13 3.98
CA MET A 516 -12.56 28.82 3.61
C MET A 516 -11.16 28.96 3.00
N THR A 517 -10.13 28.53 3.73
CA THR A 517 -8.72 28.74 3.36
C THR A 517 -8.00 27.50 2.89
N LYS A 518 -8.64 26.32 2.93
CA LYS A 518 -8.05 25.07 2.41
C LYS A 518 -8.35 24.93 0.91
N PRO A 519 -7.42 24.35 0.14
CA PRO A 519 -7.73 23.96 -1.25
C PRO A 519 -8.87 22.95 -1.26
N LEU A 520 -9.75 23.03 -2.27
CA LEU A 520 -10.79 22.05 -2.56
C LEU A 520 -10.26 21.04 -3.58
N ILE A 521 -10.16 19.78 -3.18
CA ILE A 521 -9.79 18.67 -4.07
C ILE A 521 -10.68 17.50 -3.68
N GLN A 522 -11.68 17.16 -4.49
CA GLN A 522 -12.60 16.08 -4.15
C GLN A 522 -11.86 14.74 -4.18
N CYS A 523 -11.84 14.01 -3.07
CA CYS A 523 -11.23 12.68 -3.06
C CYS A 523 -12.06 11.66 -3.85
N GLU A 524 -13.38 11.92 -4.00
CA GLU A 524 -14.27 11.18 -4.89
C GLU A 524 -15.30 12.12 -5.51
N TYR A 525 -15.53 11.99 -6.82
CA TYR A 525 -16.59 12.68 -7.54
C TYR A 525 -16.94 11.93 -8.83
N ALA A 526 -17.98 12.39 -9.53
CA ALA A 526 -18.36 11.90 -10.85
C ALA A 526 -18.42 10.37 -10.92
N HIS A 527 -19.20 9.76 -10.00
CA HIS A 527 -19.40 8.30 -9.90
C HIS A 527 -19.78 7.69 -11.24
N ALA A 528 -18.97 6.78 -11.78
CA ALA A 528 -19.03 6.36 -13.18
C ALA A 528 -19.81 5.05 -13.41
N MET A 529 -20.61 4.59 -12.43
CA MET A 529 -21.40 3.36 -12.55
C MET A 529 -22.37 3.42 -13.73
N GLY A 530 -22.20 2.52 -14.68
CA GLY A 530 -23.07 2.42 -15.85
C GLY A 530 -23.04 3.68 -16.72
N ASN A 531 -24.12 4.43 -16.76
CA ASN A 531 -24.24 5.68 -17.53
C ASN A 531 -24.54 6.88 -16.62
N SER A 532 -23.89 6.96 -15.45
CA SER A 532 -24.22 7.92 -14.40
C SER A 532 -23.31 9.15 -14.34
N GLU A 533 -22.21 9.19 -15.08
CA GLU A 533 -21.17 10.24 -14.99
C GLU A 533 -21.56 11.56 -15.68
N GLY A 534 -22.77 11.78 -16.10
CA GLY A 534 -23.18 13.03 -16.78
C GLY A 534 -22.87 14.30 -15.98
N GLY A 535 -22.56 15.41 -16.69
CA GLY A 535 -22.29 16.72 -16.09
C GLY A 535 -20.85 16.89 -15.59
N PHE A 536 -19.90 16.13 -16.09
CA PHE A 536 -18.49 16.22 -15.70
C PHE A 536 -17.84 17.55 -16.08
N LYS A 537 -18.26 18.11 -17.22
CA LYS A 537 -17.80 19.43 -17.69
C LYS A 537 -18.10 20.54 -16.67
N GLU A 538 -19.24 20.51 -16.02
CA GLU A 538 -19.69 21.55 -15.07
C GLU A 538 -18.75 21.63 -13.84
N TYR A 539 -18.22 20.50 -13.36
CA TYR A 539 -17.17 20.51 -12.35
C TYR A 539 -15.91 21.20 -12.84
N TRP A 540 -15.49 20.91 -14.08
CA TRP A 540 -14.26 21.44 -14.63
C TRP A 540 -14.37 22.90 -15.09
N ASP A 541 -15.57 23.39 -15.40
CA ASP A 541 -15.83 24.83 -15.55
C ASP A 541 -15.59 25.57 -14.22
N LEU A 542 -15.97 24.98 -13.08
CA LEU A 542 -15.68 25.54 -11.75
C LEU A 542 -14.19 25.44 -11.40
N VAL A 543 -13.54 24.32 -11.69
CA VAL A 543 -12.09 24.12 -11.48
C VAL A 543 -11.29 25.20 -12.24
N ARG A 544 -11.64 25.47 -13.49
CA ARG A 544 -10.97 26.51 -14.29
C ARG A 544 -11.30 27.92 -13.83
N LYS A 545 -12.45 28.12 -13.21
CA LYS A 545 -12.89 29.44 -12.73
C LYS A 545 -12.31 29.81 -11.36
N TYR A 546 -12.19 28.87 -10.46
CA TYR A 546 -11.80 29.10 -9.06
C TYR A 546 -10.44 28.48 -8.74
N PRO A 547 -9.38 29.29 -8.53
CA PRO A 547 -8.04 28.77 -8.22
C PRO A 547 -7.98 27.84 -6.99
N LYS A 548 -8.89 28.04 -6.02
CA LYS A 548 -9.02 27.20 -4.83
C LYS A 548 -9.48 25.77 -5.15
N TYR A 549 -10.20 25.56 -6.27
CA TYR A 549 -10.69 24.25 -6.68
C TYR A 549 -9.69 23.61 -7.66
N GLN A 550 -8.91 22.65 -7.18
CA GLN A 550 -7.80 22.07 -7.95
C GLN A 550 -8.11 20.69 -8.54
N GLY A 551 -9.38 20.33 -8.69
CA GLY A 551 -9.80 19.07 -9.33
C GLY A 551 -10.24 18.00 -8.34
N GLY A 552 -9.99 16.74 -8.67
CA GLY A 552 -10.44 15.61 -7.85
C GLY A 552 -10.14 14.25 -8.50
N PHE A 553 -10.69 13.21 -7.86
CA PHE A 553 -10.47 11.81 -8.24
C PHE A 553 -11.81 11.14 -8.54
N ILE A 554 -12.00 10.71 -9.79
CA ILE A 554 -13.24 10.05 -10.23
C ILE A 554 -13.37 8.69 -9.52
N TRP A 555 -14.54 8.34 -9.09
CA TRP A 555 -14.88 6.99 -8.63
C TRP A 555 -15.49 6.16 -9.76
N ASP A 556 -14.83 5.08 -10.32
CA ASP A 556 -13.42 4.80 -10.09
C ASP A 556 -12.72 4.51 -11.45
N PHE A 557 -11.50 4.03 -11.43
CA PHE A 557 -10.70 3.87 -12.65
C PHE A 557 -11.07 2.60 -13.42
N VAL A 558 -11.29 1.46 -12.75
CA VAL A 558 -11.48 0.17 -13.41
C VAL A 558 -12.64 -0.62 -12.80
N ASP A 559 -13.54 -1.13 -13.65
CA ASP A 559 -14.55 -2.09 -13.23
C ASP A 559 -13.89 -3.27 -12.50
N GLN A 560 -14.40 -3.61 -11.31
CA GLN A 560 -13.73 -4.55 -10.41
C GLN A 560 -14.14 -6.01 -10.64
N SER A 561 -15.03 -6.29 -11.60
CA SER A 561 -15.60 -7.62 -11.85
C SER A 561 -14.54 -8.65 -12.26
N PRO A 562 -14.43 -9.81 -11.56
CA PRO A 562 -13.57 -10.90 -12.01
C PRO A 562 -14.15 -11.62 -13.21
N ARG A 563 -13.26 -12.19 -14.03
CA ARG A 563 -13.63 -13.07 -15.14
C ARG A 563 -14.09 -14.41 -14.59
N TRP A 564 -15.27 -14.84 -14.98
CA TRP A 564 -15.91 -16.03 -14.42
C TRP A 564 -16.63 -16.83 -15.49
N THR A 565 -16.83 -18.11 -15.24
CA THR A 565 -17.69 -18.94 -16.08
C THR A 565 -19.09 -18.97 -15.49
N GLY A 566 -20.02 -18.32 -16.17
CA GLY A 566 -21.43 -18.28 -15.77
C GLY A 566 -22.11 -19.66 -15.85
N LYS A 567 -23.28 -19.79 -15.25
CA LYS A 567 -24.08 -21.04 -15.18
C LYS A 567 -24.41 -21.66 -16.56
N ASN A 568 -24.40 -20.86 -17.62
CA ASN A 568 -24.61 -21.28 -19.01
C ASN A 568 -23.31 -21.68 -19.73
N GLY A 569 -22.19 -21.76 -19.02
CA GLY A 569 -20.87 -22.08 -19.57
C GLY A 569 -20.21 -20.95 -20.37
N LYS A 570 -20.80 -19.74 -20.39
CA LYS A 570 -20.22 -18.58 -21.06
C LYS A 570 -19.35 -17.78 -20.09
N MET A 571 -18.30 -17.16 -20.62
CA MET A 571 -17.52 -16.19 -19.89
C MET A 571 -18.36 -14.94 -19.59
N ILE A 572 -18.30 -14.49 -18.35
CA ILE A 572 -18.91 -13.22 -17.87
C ILE A 572 -17.87 -12.46 -17.04
N TYR A 573 -18.10 -11.19 -16.86
CA TYR A 573 -17.56 -10.44 -15.74
C TYR A 573 -18.58 -10.53 -14.61
N ALA A 574 -18.17 -11.18 -13.52
CA ALA A 574 -19.06 -11.52 -12.42
C ALA A 574 -19.06 -10.42 -11.35
N TYR A 575 -20.17 -10.25 -10.68
CA TYR A 575 -20.31 -9.34 -9.56
C TYR A 575 -20.95 -10.02 -8.35
N GLY A 576 -21.10 -9.31 -7.24
CA GLY A 576 -21.65 -9.88 -6.02
C GLY A 576 -23.00 -10.58 -6.27
N GLY A 577 -23.15 -11.81 -5.74
CA GLY A 577 -24.35 -12.63 -5.93
C GLY A 577 -24.31 -13.62 -7.10
N ASP A 578 -23.37 -13.49 -8.05
CA ASP A 578 -23.20 -14.47 -9.13
C ASP A 578 -22.59 -15.79 -8.64
N PHE A 579 -21.80 -15.75 -7.58
CA PHE A 579 -21.10 -16.90 -7.03
C PHE A 579 -22.01 -17.81 -6.19
N ASN A 580 -22.74 -17.24 -5.25
CA ASN A 580 -23.69 -17.94 -4.39
C ASN A 580 -24.85 -17.03 -3.95
N ARG A 581 -25.80 -17.59 -3.14
CA ARG A 581 -26.97 -16.86 -2.63
C ARG A 581 -26.92 -16.60 -1.12
N PHE A 582 -25.85 -16.97 -0.46
CA PHE A 582 -25.74 -16.98 1.00
C PHE A 582 -24.96 -15.81 1.52
N ASP A 583 -23.90 -15.44 0.80
CA ASP A 583 -23.03 -14.36 1.18
C ASP A 583 -23.68 -12.99 0.92
N ALA A 584 -23.24 -11.99 1.66
CA ALA A 584 -23.65 -10.62 1.44
C ALA A 584 -23.26 -10.16 0.02
N SER A 585 -24.09 -9.31 -0.57
CA SER A 585 -23.88 -8.85 -1.94
C SER A 585 -24.49 -7.47 -2.15
N ASP A 586 -23.73 -6.58 -2.78
CA ASP A 586 -24.20 -5.32 -3.35
C ASP A 586 -24.19 -5.32 -4.88
N VAL A 587 -24.37 -6.53 -5.43
CA VAL A 587 -24.60 -6.81 -6.85
C VAL A 587 -23.53 -6.18 -7.75
N ASN A 588 -23.93 -5.43 -8.77
CA ASN A 588 -23.05 -4.81 -9.76
C ASN A 588 -22.51 -3.44 -9.32
N PHE A 589 -22.57 -3.09 -8.03
CA PHE A 589 -22.04 -1.84 -7.53
C PHE A 589 -20.48 -1.80 -7.58
N CYS A 590 -19.84 -2.94 -7.87
CA CYS A 590 -18.40 -3.05 -8.16
C CYS A 590 -18.00 -2.54 -9.56
N ASP A 591 -18.96 -2.24 -10.45
CA ASP A 591 -18.68 -1.83 -11.83
C ASP A 591 -18.90 -0.33 -11.98
N ASN A 592 -17.93 0.44 -11.47
CA ASN A 592 -17.90 1.90 -11.46
C ASN A 592 -16.79 2.47 -12.36
N GLY A 593 -16.13 1.62 -13.14
CA GLY A 593 -14.89 1.94 -13.83
C GLY A 593 -15.07 2.88 -15.03
N LEU A 594 -14.12 3.79 -15.18
CA LEU A 594 -13.88 4.51 -16.45
C LEU A 594 -13.48 3.55 -17.57
N ILE A 595 -12.94 2.39 -17.19
CA ILE A 595 -12.53 1.34 -18.11
C ILE A 595 -13.03 -0.04 -17.61
N SER A 596 -13.23 -0.96 -18.54
CA SER A 596 -13.62 -2.34 -18.23
C SER A 596 -12.49 -3.11 -17.49
N PRO A 597 -12.76 -4.29 -16.91
CA PRO A 597 -11.73 -5.12 -16.28
C PRO A 597 -10.55 -5.46 -17.21
N ASP A 598 -10.78 -5.53 -18.52
CA ASP A 598 -9.74 -5.76 -19.55
C ASP A 598 -9.04 -4.46 -20.00
N ARG A 599 -9.32 -3.33 -19.33
CA ARG A 599 -8.74 -2.02 -19.63
C ARG A 599 -9.18 -1.44 -20.97
N VAL A 600 -10.37 -1.81 -21.41
CA VAL A 600 -11.02 -1.18 -22.58
C VAL A 600 -11.81 0.03 -22.10
N PRO A 601 -11.61 1.22 -22.68
CA PRO A 601 -12.32 2.43 -22.26
C PRO A 601 -13.85 2.29 -22.40
N ASN A 602 -14.56 2.63 -21.33
CA ASN A 602 -16.00 2.80 -21.36
C ASN A 602 -16.37 4.12 -22.06
N PRO A 603 -17.61 4.31 -22.58
CA PRO A 603 -17.98 5.50 -23.35
C PRO A 603 -17.66 6.83 -22.65
N HIS A 604 -17.89 6.93 -21.34
CA HIS A 604 -17.64 8.14 -20.54
C HIS A 604 -16.15 8.45 -20.37
N MET A 605 -15.23 7.49 -20.51
CA MET A 605 -13.80 7.73 -20.49
C MET A 605 -13.36 8.70 -21.58
N TYR A 606 -14.03 8.72 -22.74
CA TYR A 606 -13.72 9.67 -23.83
C TYR A 606 -14.14 11.09 -23.46
N GLU A 607 -15.24 11.28 -22.74
CA GLU A 607 -15.63 12.58 -22.19
C GLU A 607 -14.60 13.06 -21.16
N VAL A 608 -14.18 12.20 -20.23
CA VAL A 608 -13.13 12.51 -19.26
C VAL A 608 -11.85 12.95 -19.96
N GLY A 609 -11.37 12.18 -20.94
CA GLY A 609 -10.17 12.54 -21.69
C GLY A 609 -10.29 13.89 -22.41
N ARG A 610 -11.49 14.22 -22.93
CA ARG A 610 -11.79 15.53 -23.55
C ARG A 610 -11.78 16.65 -22.52
N ILE A 611 -12.37 16.44 -21.35
CA ILE A 611 -12.46 17.46 -20.30
C ILE A 611 -11.10 17.70 -19.63
N TYR A 612 -10.29 16.68 -19.48
CA TYR A 612 -8.96 16.73 -18.84
C TYR A 612 -7.85 17.28 -19.74
N GLN A 613 -8.09 17.49 -21.04
CA GLN A 613 -7.07 18.03 -21.93
C GLN A 613 -6.67 19.47 -21.54
N ASP A 614 -5.40 19.83 -21.74
CA ASP A 614 -4.88 21.17 -21.47
C ASP A 614 -4.98 22.11 -22.68
N ILE A 615 -4.97 21.56 -23.90
CA ILE A 615 -5.01 22.31 -25.14
C ILE A 615 -6.40 22.24 -25.75
N TRP A 616 -7.04 23.39 -25.91
CA TRP A 616 -8.37 23.53 -26.47
C TRP A 616 -8.33 24.31 -27.74
N THR A 617 -9.05 23.88 -28.77
CA THR A 617 -9.36 24.66 -29.97
C THR A 617 -10.80 25.11 -29.92
N THR A 618 -11.03 26.39 -29.96
CA THR A 618 -12.37 27.00 -30.00
C THR A 618 -12.51 27.88 -31.24
N PRO A 619 -13.68 27.91 -31.90
CA PRO A 619 -13.90 28.84 -32.98
C PRO A 619 -13.89 30.27 -32.43
N ALA A 620 -13.04 31.12 -32.98
CA ALA A 620 -12.96 32.52 -32.60
C ALA A 620 -13.86 33.41 -33.47
N ASP A 621 -14.03 33.07 -34.75
CA ASP A 621 -14.91 33.77 -35.70
C ASP A 621 -15.37 32.77 -36.78
N LEU A 622 -16.63 32.34 -36.71
CA LEU A 622 -17.22 31.43 -37.70
C LEU A 622 -17.87 32.14 -38.89
N GLU A 623 -18.16 33.45 -38.78
CA GLU A 623 -18.81 34.18 -39.86
C GLU A 623 -17.83 34.52 -40.97
N ASN A 624 -16.56 34.71 -40.65
CA ASN A 624 -15.52 35.05 -41.62
C ASN A 624 -14.55 33.91 -41.95
N GLY A 625 -14.70 32.73 -41.35
CA GLY A 625 -13.98 31.51 -41.72
C GLY A 625 -12.46 31.51 -41.48
N GLU A 626 -11.92 32.50 -40.77
CA GLU A 626 -10.47 32.73 -40.77
C GLU A 626 -9.73 32.51 -39.44
N LYS A 627 -10.40 32.25 -38.32
CA LYS A 627 -9.67 32.11 -37.03
C LYS A 627 -10.18 30.98 -36.16
N ILE A 628 -9.24 30.12 -35.77
CA ILE A 628 -9.40 29.13 -34.69
C ILE A 628 -8.56 29.63 -33.52
N GLY A 629 -9.18 29.85 -32.39
CA GLY A 629 -8.52 30.23 -31.14
C GLY A 629 -8.10 29.01 -30.28
#